data_e46f4971ae93540088b1912742a1864c
#
_entry.id   e46f4971ae93540088b1912742a1864c
#
_cell.length_a   1.000
_cell.length_b   1.000
_cell.length_c   1.000
_cell.angle_alpha   90.00
_cell.angle_beta   90.00
_cell.angle_gamma   90.00
#
_symmetry.space_group_name_H-M   'P 1'
#
loop_
_entity.id
_entity.type
_entity.pdbx_description
1 polymer ?
#
loop_
_entity_poly.entity_id
_entity_poly.type
_entity_poly.pdbx_seq_one_letter_code
_entity_poly.pdbx_strand_id
1 'polypeptide(L)'
;LKNAQPISFAHYLLAYVEMFKRDIVRFNNNINYINECPLGVGALAGTSYNIDRNFTSKKLGFKKPTNNSIDTVSDRDFALDFLSSASICAMHISRFAEEIIIWNSDIFKLIKLDDKMLTGSSIMPQKKKIQIQLN
;
A
#
# COMPACT_ATOMS: atom_id res chain seq x y z
N LEU A 1 11.65 32.42 -2.79
CA LEU A 1 11.48 31.59 -1.61
C LEU A 1 12.27 32.21 -0.46
N LYS A 2 11.66 32.29 0.73
CA LYS A 2 12.30 32.78 1.95
C LYS A 2 12.57 31.60 2.89
N ASN A 3 13.61 31.74 3.71
CA ASN A 3 13.87 30.76 4.77
C ASN A 3 12.69 30.72 5.74
N ALA A 4 12.33 29.52 6.13
CA ALA A 4 11.32 29.28 7.15
C ALA A 4 12.02 28.98 8.50
N GLN A 5 11.51 28.05 9.25
CA GLN A 5 12.03 27.67 10.55
C GLN A 5 13.12 26.59 10.40
N PRO A 6 14.24 26.66 11.11
CA PRO A 6 15.24 25.61 11.11
C PRO A 6 14.71 24.33 11.78
N ILE A 7 14.92 23.19 11.11
CA ILE A 7 14.57 21.85 11.64
C ILE A 7 15.73 20.88 11.40
N SER A 8 15.82 19.81 12.19
CA SER A 8 16.76 18.74 11.90
C SER A 8 16.23 17.84 10.78
N PHE A 9 17.13 17.30 9.97
CA PHE A 9 16.76 16.33 8.93
C PHE A 9 16.10 15.08 9.50
N ALA A 10 16.53 14.64 10.68
CA ALA A 10 15.90 13.54 11.40
C ALA A 10 14.43 13.82 11.73
N HIS A 11 14.12 15.00 12.23
CA HIS A 11 12.74 15.39 12.52
C HIS A 11 11.87 15.39 11.26
N TYR A 12 12.41 15.85 10.15
CA TYR A 12 11.74 15.81 8.86
C TYR A 12 11.44 14.38 8.41
N LEU A 13 12.41 13.45 8.46
CA LEU A 13 12.21 12.06 8.09
C LEU A 13 11.20 11.33 9.00
N LEU A 14 11.16 11.67 10.28
CA LEU A 14 10.19 11.13 11.22
C LEU A 14 8.74 11.45 10.84
N ALA A 15 8.49 12.53 10.10
CA ALA A 15 7.15 12.80 9.57
C ALA A 15 6.67 11.70 8.61
N TYR A 16 7.55 11.17 7.75
CA TYR A 16 7.23 10.04 6.88
C TYR A 16 7.04 8.74 7.65
N VAL A 17 7.83 8.53 8.72
CA VAL A 17 7.62 7.39 9.61
C VAL A 17 6.19 7.39 10.18
N GLU A 18 5.69 8.55 10.60
CA GLU A 18 4.32 8.67 11.11
C GLU A 18 3.26 8.44 10.00
N MET A 19 3.53 8.85 8.76
CA MET A 19 2.65 8.54 7.63
C MET A 19 2.57 7.02 7.38
N PHE A 20 3.71 6.34 7.29
CA PHE A 20 3.78 4.90 7.07
C PHE A 20 3.23 4.09 8.24
N LYS A 21 3.38 4.52 9.49
CA LYS A 21 2.69 3.89 10.63
C LYS A 21 1.18 3.89 10.46
N ARG A 22 0.59 5.00 9.99
CA ARG A 22 -0.85 5.07 9.70
C ARG A 22 -1.24 4.16 8.55
N ASP A 23 -0.38 4.01 7.53
CA ASP A 23 -0.63 3.09 6.42
C ASP A 23 -0.61 1.63 6.88
N ILE A 24 0.33 1.25 7.75
CA ILE A 24 0.36 -0.08 8.38
C ILE A 24 -0.95 -0.37 9.11
N VAL A 25 -1.47 0.60 9.87
CA VAL A 25 -2.76 0.44 10.58
C VAL A 25 -3.91 0.22 9.58
N ARG A 26 -3.95 0.97 8.47
CA ARG A 26 -4.96 0.78 7.41
C ARG A 26 -4.91 -0.63 6.81
N PHE A 27 -3.71 -1.09 6.42
CA PHE A 27 -3.57 -2.43 5.88
C PHE A 27 -3.92 -3.53 6.88
N ASN A 28 -3.55 -3.39 8.16
CA ASN A 28 -3.94 -4.33 9.20
C ASN A 28 -5.47 -4.38 9.39
N ASN A 29 -6.14 -3.25 9.32
CA ASN A 29 -7.60 -3.21 9.36
C ASN A 29 -8.21 -3.93 8.16
N ASN A 30 -7.68 -3.72 6.95
CA ASN A 30 -8.13 -4.43 5.76
C ASN A 30 -7.97 -5.95 5.90
N ILE A 31 -6.84 -6.43 6.43
CA ILE A 31 -6.64 -7.86 6.70
C ILE A 31 -7.73 -8.41 7.61
N ASN A 32 -8.16 -7.66 8.63
CA ASN A 32 -9.22 -8.08 9.53
C ASN A 32 -10.59 -8.19 8.83
N TYR A 33 -10.88 -7.31 7.88
CA TYR A 33 -12.12 -7.36 7.08
C TYR A 33 -12.11 -8.52 6.08
N ILE A 34 -11.00 -8.74 5.39
CA ILE A 34 -10.85 -9.82 4.40
C ILE A 34 -10.88 -11.21 5.04
N ASN A 35 -10.64 -11.33 6.35
CA ASN A 35 -10.44 -12.60 7.03
C ASN A 35 -11.75 -13.34 7.36
N GLU A 36 -12.67 -13.38 6.41
CA GLU A 36 -13.89 -14.19 6.46
C GLU A 36 -13.99 -15.10 5.23
N CYS A 37 -14.38 -16.36 5.44
CA CYS A 37 -14.40 -17.37 4.39
C CYS A 37 -15.69 -17.30 3.56
N PRO A 38 -15.64 -17.04 2.24
CA PRO A 38 -16.83 -17.00 1.40
C PRO A 38 -17.33 -18.37 0.97
N LEU A 39 -16.54 -19.44 1.13
CA LEU A 39 -16.86 -20.75 0.59
C LEU A 39 -18.12 -21.35 1.22
N GLY A 40 -18.87 -22.06 0.39
CA GLY A 40 -20.11 -22.73 0.78
C GLY A 40 -21.37 -21.88 0.69
N VAL A 41 -21.29 -20.64 0.18
CA VAL A 41 -22.48 -19.80 -0.07
C VAL A 41 -23.20 -20.16 -1.38
N GLY A 42 -22.61 -21.00 -2.20
CA GLY A 42 -23.15 -21.33 -3.52
C GLY A 42 -23.14 -20.13 -4.46
N ALA A 43 -24.01 -20.15 -5.45
CA ALA A 43 -24.12 -19.09 -6.44
C ALA A 43 -24.87 -17.85 -5.92
N LEU A 44 -25.76 -18.02 -4.91
CA LEU A 44 -26.58 -16.95 -4.35
C LEU A 44 -27.03 -17.24 -2.91
N ALA A 45 -27.79 -18.34 -2.70
CA ALA A 45 -28.57 -18.57 -1.48
C ALA A 45 -28.12 -19.86 -0.72
N GLY A 46 -26.89 -20.24 -0.85
CA GLY A 46 -26.37 -21.47 -0.23
C GLY A 46 -26.53 -22.70 -1.12
N THR A 47 -26.52 -23.87 -0.51
CA THR A 47 -26.63 -25.17 -1.18
C THR A 47 -27.50 -26.12 -0.37
N SER A 48 -28.15 -27.09 -1.05
CA SER A 48 -28.89 -28.16 -0.42
C SER A 48 -28.02 -29.29 0.16
N TYR A 49 -26.72 -29.28 -0.16
CA TYR A 49 -25.78 -30.24 0.40
C TYR A 49 -25.44 -29.90 1.85
N ASN A 50 -25.32 -30.93 2.67
CA ASN A 50 -24.94 -30.78 4.08
C ASN A 50 -23.44 -30.55 4.19
N ILE A 51 -23.01 -29.30 4.08
CA ILE A 51 -21.61 -28.89 4.18
C ILE A 51 -21.35 -28.14 5.50
N ASP A 52 -20.17 -28.37 6.09
CA ASP A 52 -19.72 -27.62 7.28
C ASP A 52 -18.81 -26.46 6.87
N ARG A 53 -19.39 -25.26 6.81
CA ARG A 53 -18.66 -24.03 6.48
C ARG A 53 -17.64 -23.62 7.55
N ASN A 54 -17.90 -23.96 8.83
CA ASN A 54 -16.95 -23.69 9.91
C ASN A 54 -15.70 -24.56 9.78
N PHE A 55 -15.87 -25.84 9.44
CA PHE A 55 -14.75 -26.73 9.16
C PHE A 55 -13.88 -26.21 8.00
N THR A 56 -14.52 -25.83 6.90
CA THR A 56 -13.81 -25.27 5.72
C THR A 56 -13.05 -23.98 6.06
N SER A 57 -13.71 -23.05 6.73
CA SER A 57 -13.12 -21.79 7.17
C SER A 57 -11.88 -22.01 8.04
N LYS A 58 -12.01 -22.89 9.06
CA LYS A 58 -10.91 -23.22 9.96
C LYS A 58 -9.74 -23.90 9.26
N LYS A 59 -10.01 -24.83 8.34
CA LYS A 59 -8.97 -25.53 7.58
C LYS A 59 -8.19 -24.61 6.65
N LEU A 60 -8.83 -23.57 6.12
CA LEU A 60 -8.21 -22.56 5.27
C LEU A 60 -7.56 -21.41 6.05
N GLY A 61 -7.69 -21.38 7.38
CA GLY A 61 -7.07 -20.38 8.23
C GLY A 61 -7.84 -19.05 8.32
N PHE A 62 -9.10 -19.00 7.88
CA PHE A 62 -9.96 -17.85 8.08
C PHE A 62 -10.51 -17.79 9.51
N LYS A 63 -10.84 -16.59 9.97
CA LYS A 63 -11.39 -16.35 11.30
C LYS A 63 -12.76 -17.02 11.48
N LYS A 64 -13.63 -16.91 10.49
CA LYS A 64 -15.00 -17.48 10.47
C LYS A 64 -15.54 -17.50 9.04
N PRO A 65 -16.62 -18.26 8.75
CA PRO A 65 -17.34 -18.10 7.50
C PRO A 65 -18.12 -16.77 7.49
N THR A 66 -18.37 -16.23 6.30
CA THR A 66 -19.27 -15.08 6.09
C THR A 66 -20.70 -15.42 6.52
N ASN A 67 -21.47 -14.41 6.96
CA ASN A 67 -22.78 -14.63 7.58
C ASN A 67 -23.93 -14.76 6.57
N ASN A 68 -23.91 -13.95 5.51
CA ASN A 68 -25.01 -13.89 4.54
C ASN A 68 -24.51 -14.25 3.14
N SER A 69 -25.18 -15.22 2.51
CA SER A 69 -24.74 -15.72 1.20
C SER A 69 -24.93 -14.71 0.06
N ILE A 70 -26.00 -13.94 0.09
CA ILE A 70 -26.31 -12.96 -0.96
C ILE A 70 -25.28 -11.81 -0.92
N ASP A 71 -25.01 -11.30 0.27
CA ASP A 71 -23.98 -10.29 0.51
C ASP A 71 -22.60 -10.81 0.07
N THR A 72 -22.23 -12.00 0.51
CA THR A 72 -20.92 -12.63 0.19
C THR A 72 -20.69 -12.75 -1.31
N VAL A 73 -21.71 -13.10 -2.10
CA VAL A 73 -21.58 -13.24 -3.56
C VAL A 73 -21.39 -11.89 -4.23
N SER A 74 -22.03 -10.84 -3.72
CA SER A 74 -22.00 -9.48 -4.30
C SER A 74 -20.89 -8.60 -3.75
N ASP A 75 -20.36 -8.89 -2.56
CA ASP A 75 -19.38 -8.06 -1.87
C ASP A 75 -18.09 -7.87 -2.69
N ARG A 76 -17.66 -6.64 -2.75
CA ARG A 76 -16.37 -6.20 -3.31
C ARG A 76 -15.70 -5.14 -2.43
N ASP A 77 -16.25 -4.86 -1.26
CA ASP A 77 -15.77 -3.81 -0.35
C ASP A 77 -14.35 -4.08 0.09
N PHE A 78 -13.99 -5.35 0.32
CA PHE A 78 -12.63 -5.75 0.65
C PHE A 78 -11.59 -5.30 -0.39
N ALA A 79 -11.96 -5.34 -1.68
CA ALA A 79 -11.07 -4.91 -2.76
C ALA A 79 -10.98 -3.37 -2.81
N LEU A 80 -12.08 -2.68 -2.59
CA LEU A 80 -12.15 -1.22 -2.57
C LEU A 80 -11.39 -0.64 -1.37
N ASP A 81 -11.52 -1.23 -0.20
CA ASP A 81 -10.79 -0.86 1.01
C ASP A 81 -9.28 -1.02 0.83
N PHE A 82 -8.86 -2.17 0.25
CA PHE A 82 -7.45 -2.40 -0.06
C PHE A 82 -6.91 -1.36 -1.06
N LEU A 83 -7.62 -1.12 -2.16
CA LEU A 83 -7.21 -0.15 -3.19
C LEU A 83 -7.17 1.27 -2.64
N SER A 84 -8.11 1.64 -1.78
CA SER A 84 -8.13 2.93 -1.09
C SER A 84 -6.89 3.11 -0.21
N SER A 85 -6.58 2.10 0.62
CA SER A 85 -5.40 2.11 1.48
C SER A 85 -4.10 2.14 0.69
N ALA A 86 -4.03 1.37 -0.40
CA ALA A 86 -2.88 1.34 -1.29
C ALA A 86 -2.67 2.69 -1.99
N SER A 87 -3.75 3.36 -2.41
CA SER A 87 -3.69 4.68 -3.03
C SER A 87 -3.13 5.74 -2.07
N ILE A 88 -3.56 5.70 -0.79
CA ILE A 88 -3.03 6.62 0.23
C ILE A 88 -1.54 6.36 0.47
N CYS A 89 -1.14 5.11 0.61
CA CYS A 89 0.26 4.72 0.77
C CYS A 89 1.10 5.15 -0.43
N ALA A 90 0.62 4.91 -1.64
CA ALA A 90 1.29 5.33 -2.88
C ALA A 90 1.48 6.86 -2.94
N MET A 91 0.50 7.63 -2.48
CA MET A 91 0.61 9.09 -2.37
C MET A 91 1.73 9.52 -1.40
N HIS A 92 1.85 8.86 -0.24
CA HIS A 92 2.94 9.14 0.70
C HIS A 92 4.31 8.80 0.10
N ILE A 93 4.42 7.66 -0.58
CA ILE A 93 5.65 7.24 -1.28
C ILE A 93 6.00 8.21 -2.40
N SER A 94 5.03 8.56 -3.24
CA SER A 94 5.22 9.51 -4.34
C SER A 94 5.72 10.86 -3.86
N ARG A 95 5.14 11.38 -2.79
CA ARG A 95 5.58 12.63 -2.18
C ARG A 95 7.04 12.54 -1.70
N PHE A 96 7.40 11.46 -1.00
CA PHE A 96 8.77 11.25 -0.53
C PHE A 96 9.76 11.12 -1.69
N ALA A 97 9.37 10.41 -2.74
CA ALA A 97 10.18 10.25 -3.95
C ALA A 97 10.45 11.58 -4.64
N GLU A 98 9.41 12.42 -4.77
CA GLU A 98 9.55 13.74 -5.40
C GLU A 98 10.52 14.64 -4.61
N GLU A 99 10.47 14.60 -3.29
CA GLU A 99 11.40 15.38 -2.46
C GLU A 99 12.85 14.89 -2.63
N ILE A 100 13.09 13.58 -2.72
CA ILE A 100 14.42 13.03 -3.03
C ILE A 100 14.93 13.53 -4.39
N ILE A 101 14.05 13.56 -5.40
CA ILE A 101 14.38 14.08 -6.74
C ILE A 101 14.78 15.55 -6.65
N ILE A 102 13.99 16.37 -5.96
CA ILE A 102 14.27 17.79 -5.77
C ILE A 102 15.61 17.98 -5.04
N TRP A 103 15.85 17.26 -3.97
CA TRP A 103 17.09 17.39 -3.18
C TRP A 103 18.35 16.96 -3.96
N ASN A 104 18.23 15.99 -4.86
CA ASN A 104 19.34 15.54 -5.70
C ASN A 104 19.50 16.37 -6.97
N SER A 105 18.62 17.36 -7.21
CA SER A 105 18.69 18.20 -8.40
C SER A 105 19.92 19.11 -8.39
N ASP A 106 20.36 19.53 -9.57
CA ASP A 106 21.50 20.45 -9.74
C ASP A 106 21.28 21.82 -9.08
N ILE A 107 20.04 22.19 -8.83
CA ILE A 107 19.67 23.46 -8.19
C ILE A 107 19.87 23.39 -6.67
N PHE A 108 19.45 22.30 -6.02
CA PHE A 108 19.47 22.20 -4.57
C PHE A 108 20.70 21.47 -4.02
N LYS A 109 21.10 20.36 -4.64
CA LYS A 109 22.29 19.56 -4.25
C LYS A 109 22.38 19.24 -2.77
N LEU A 110 21.22 19.01 -2.12
CA LEU A 110 21.17 18.71 -0.68
C LEU A 110 21.59 17.28 -0.37
N ILE A 111 21.37 16.36 -1.32
CA ILE A 111 21.81 14.96 -1.25
C ILE A 111 22.47 14.57 -2.57
N LYS A 112 23.28 13.52 -2.54
CA LYS A 112 23.83 12.87 -3.73
C LYS A 112 23.46 11.40 -3.66
N LEU A 113 22.75 10.90 -4.66
CA LEU A 113 22.45 9.49 -4.82
C LEU A 113 23.60 8.77 -5.51
N ASP A 114 23.84 7.52 -5.15
CA ASP A 114 24.79 6.64 -5.82
C ASP A 114 24.36 6.41 -7.28
N ASP A 115 25.30 6.37 -8.20
CA ASP A 115 25.05 6.12 -9.62
C ASP A 115 24.30 4.80 -9.88
N LYS A 116 24.42 3.83 -8.98
CA LYS A 116 23.70 2.55 -9.03
C LYS A 116 22.18 2.70 -8.83
N MET A 117 21.76 3.79 -8.20
CA MET A 117 20.35 4.11 -7.97
C MET A 117 19.75 4.98 -9.08
N LEU A 118 20.56 5.34 -10.07
CA LEU A 118 20.17 6.23 -11.15
C LEU A 118 20.11 5.46 -12.46
N THR A 119 19.06 5.68 -13.25
CA THR A 119 18.99 5.17 -14.63
C THR A 119 19.43 6.26 -15.61
N GLY A 120 20.35 5.88 -16.52
CA GLY A 120 20.79 6.75 -17.60
C GLY A 120 19.77 6.79 -18.74
N SER A 121 19.76 7.89 -19.50
CA SER A 121 19.11 7.91 -20.81
C SER A 121 20.05 7.29 -21.83
N SER A 122 19.55 6.35 -22.66
CA SER A 122 20.33 5.74 -23.74
C SER A 122 20.75 6.73 -24.83
N ILE A 123 19.95 7.81 -25.02
CA ILE A 123 20.19 8.84 -26.04
C ILE A 123 20.97 10.03 -25.47
N MET A 124 20.79 10.31 -24.17
CA MET A 124 21.45 11.41 -23.48
C MET A 124 22.18 10.90 -22.24
N PRO A 125 23.39 10.35 -22.40
CA PRO A 125 24.12 9.71 -21.28
C PRO A 125 24.41 10.65 -20.11
N GLN A 126 24.46 11.96 -20.34
CA GLN A 126 24.60 12.98 -19.30
C GLN A 126 23.36 13.14 -18.41
N LYS A 127 22.18 12.70 -18.89
CA LYS A 127 20.95 12.71 -18.08
C LYS A 127 20.86 11.43 -17.25
N LYS A 128 21.13 11.58 -15.96
CA LYS A 128 20.85 10.54 -14.96
C LYS A 128 19.46 10.79 -14.38
N LYS A 129 18.57 9.81 -14.52
CA LYS A 129 17.22 9.86 -13.96
C LYS A 129 17.16 9.05 -12.67
N ILE A 130 16.59 9.64 -11.64
CA ILE A 130 16.20 8.89 -10.44
C ILE A 130 15.01 8.01 -10.82
N GLN A 131 15.19 6.70 -10.79
CA GLN A 131 14.11 5.75 -10.96
C GLN A 131 13.97 4.96 -9.66
N ILE A 132 12.93 5.27 -8.89
CA ILE A 132 12.58 4.44 -7.75
C ILE A 132 11.86 3.23 -8.32
N GLN A 133 12.57 2.10 -8.41
CA GLN A 133 11.94 0.82 -8.69
C GLN A 133 11.25 0.35 -7.41
N LEU A 134 9.93 0.35 -7.42
CA LEU A 134 9.12 -0.40 -6.46
C LEU A 134 9.14 -1.86 -6.93
N ASN A 135 10.00 -2.67 -6.33
CA ASN A 135 9.97 -4.14 -6.48
C ASN A 135 8.93 -4.72 -5.53
#